data_32fdf4ef21f1f13e7b943a3a771e409b
#
_entry.id   32fdf4ef21f1f13e7b943a3a771e409b
#
_cell.length_a   1.000
_cell.length_b   1.000
_cell.length_c   1.000
_cell.angle_alpha   90.00
_cell.angle_beta   90.00
_cell.angle_gamma   90.00
#
_symmetry.space_group_name_H-M   'P 1'
#
loop_
_entity.id
_entity.type
_entity.pdbx_description
1 polymer ?
#
loop_
_entity_poly.entity_id
_entity_poly.type
_entity_poly.pdbx_seq_one_letter_code
_entity_poly.pdbx_strand_id
1 'polypeptide(L)'
;LKAGAALMFLDTSLPHALITHMLEDAEPAAILTRGQANFRDLPTIDVLVLPARSQSRCEPDWLDDPEQCLATLFYTSGTTGMPIGVESCHAGYVNLALTYADYFELMPGMDATTLTSSLGYDGSISEMYSAWVAGCSVVLLTKEQIRAGPDLLPILRDTEATVLFCPPVLLSTMTVSPEIGLPYPLCRYIVPAGEAFP
;
A
#
# COMPACT_ATOMS: atom_id res chain seq x y z
N LEU A 1 -13.90 -1.73 -1.10
CA LEU A 1 -14.13 -2.57 0.08
C LEU A 1 -15.52 -2.33 0.67
N LYS A 2 -15.89 -1.09 1.05
CA LYS A 2 -17.24 -0.80 1.63
C LYS A 2 -18.40 -1.10 0.68
N ALA A 3 -18.17 -1.22 -0.60
CA ALA A 3 -19.16 -1.63 -1.61
C ALA A 3 -19.26 -3.16 -1.79
N GLY A 4 -18.57 -3.95 -0.95
CA GLY A 4 -18.51 -5.40 -1.08
C GLY A 4 -17.62 -5.89 -2.23
N ALA A 5 -16.84 -5.00 -2.86
CA ALA A 5 -15.94 -5.36 -3.94
C ALA A 5 -14.51 -5.57 -3.44
N ALA A 6 -13.82 -6.55 -4.00
CA ALA A 6 -12.38 -6.72 -3.82
C ALA A 6 -11.60 -5.70 -4.65
N LEU A 7 -10.40 -5.35 -4.19
CA LEU A 7 -9.51 -4.42 -4.87
C LEU A 7 -8.36 -5.16 -5.54
N MET A 8 -8.05 -4.77 -6.77
CA MET A 8 -6.81 -5.11 -7.45
C MET A 8 -6.10 -3.82 -7.84
N PHE A 9 -4.85 -3.66 -7.42
CA PHE A 9 -4.05 -2.50 -7.79
C PHE A 9 -3.22 -2.82 -9.03
N LEU A 10 -3.34 -1.96 -10.06
CA LEU A 10 -2.56 -2.06 -11.29
C LEU A 10 -1.49 -0.95 -11.30
N ASP A 11 -0.22 -1.34 -11.28
CA ASP A 11 0.87 -0.40 -11.54
C ASP A 11 1.01 -0.18 -13.05
N THR A 12 0.67 1.01 -13.50
CA THR A 12 0.74 1.39 -14.91
C THR A 12 2.18 1.46 -15.46
N SER A 13 3.19 1.33 -14.61
CA SER A 13 4.60 1.21 -15.03
C SER A 13 4.97 -0.20 -15.49
N LEU A 14 4.12 -1.19 -15.26
CA LEU A 14 4.33 -2.56 -15.73
C LEU A 14 4.22 -2.65 -17.26
N PRO A 15 4.91 -3.60 -17.89
CA PRO A 15 4.73 -3.91 -19.31
C PRO A 15 3.27 -4.19 -19.64
N HIS A 16 2.81 -3.66 -20.77
CA HIS A 16 1.41 -3.80 -21.20
C HIS A 16 0.93 -5.26 -21.27
N ALA A 17 1.79 -6.19 -21.68
CA ALA A 17 1.47 -7.61 -21.73
C ALA A 17 1.14 -8.20 -20.34
N LEU A 18 1.82 -7.75 -19.29
CA LEU A 18 1.53 -8.19 -17.92
C LEU A 18 0.22 -7.60 -17.42
N ILE A 19 -0.04 -6.31 -17.67
CA ILE A 19 -1.32 -5.67 -17.32
C ILE A 19 -2.47 -6.39 -18.03
N THR A 20 -2.30 -6.71 -19.31
CA THR A 20 -3.30 -7.45 -20.07
C THR A 20 -3.59 -8.81 -19.47
N HIS A 21 -2.53 -9.57 -19.15
CA HIS A 21 -2.67 -10.87 -18.48
C HIS A 21 -3.42 -10.77 -17.15
N MET A 22 -3.04 -9.82 -16.30
CA MET A 22 -3.70 -9.61 -15.00
C MET A 22 -5.18 -9.25 -15.15
N LEU A 23 -5.55 -8.45 -16.16
CA LEU A 23 -6.93 -8.09 -16.44
C LEU A 23 -7.73 -9.25 -17.01
N GLU A 24 -7.10 -10.12 -17.82
CA GLU A 24 -7.74 -11.32 -18.37
C GLU A 24 -7.96 -12.39 -17.31
N ASP A 25 -7.03 -12.52 -16.38
CA ASP A 25 -7.08 -13.50 -15.29
C ASP A 25 -8.06 -13.09 -14.17
N ALA A 26 -8.04 -11.80 -13.79
CA ALA A 26 -8.88 -11.29 -12.71
C ALA A 26 -10.32 -10.96 -13.11
N GLU A 27 -10.59 -10.76 -14.41
CA GLU A 27 -11.91 -10.36 -14.96
C GLU A 27 -12.61 -9.26 -14.10
N PRO A 28 -11.97 -8.09 -13.86
CA PRO A 28 -12.53 -7.09 -12.97
C PRO A 28 -13.83 -6.51 -13.50
N ALA A 29 -14.78 -6.24 -12.60
CA ALA A 29 -16.08 -5.65 -12.96
C ALA A 29 -15.98 -4.20 -13.43
N ALA A 30 -14.98 -3.44 -12.94
CA ALA A 30 -14.75 -2.05 -13.32
C ALA A 30 -13.31 -1.62 -13.02
N ILE A 31 -12.86 -0.57 -13.71
CA ILE A 31 -11.57 0.08 -13.46
C ILE A 31 -11.81 1.46 -12.88
N LEU A 32 -11.15 1.74 -11.75
CA LEU A 32 -11.05 3.08 -11.18
C LEU A 32 -9.76 3.73 -11.67
N THR A 33 -9.84 4.93 -12.23
CA THR A 33 -8.69 5.64 -12.77
C THR A 33 -8.72 7.11 -12.42
N ARG A 34 -7.59 7.78 -12.55
CA ARG A 34 -7.48 9.24 -12.53
C ARG A 34 -7.25 9.73 -13.96
N GLY A 35 -8.28 10.33 -14.54
CA GLY A 35 -8.27 10.72 -15.94
C GLY A 35 -8.68 9.57 -16.88
N GLN A 36 -8.58 9.82 -18.18
CA GLN A 36 -8.97 8.82 -19.18
C GLN A 36 -7.94 7.70 -19.25
N ALA A 37 -8.39 6.48 -19.00
CA ALA A 37 -7.65 5.26 -19.29
C ALA A 37 -8.54 4.36 -20.17
N ASN A 38 -7.97 3.83 -21.23
CA ASN A 38 -8.69 2.94 -22.14
C ASN A 38 -8.13 1.52 -21.95
N PHE A 39 -8.79 0.76 -21.10
CA PHE A 39 -8.46 -0.65 -20.87
C PHE A 39 -9.58 -1.51 -21.45
N ARG A 40 -9.51 -1.82 -22.75
CA ARG A 40 -10.52 -2.66 -23.43
C ARG A 40 -11.95 -2.15 -23.19
N ASP A 41 -12.94 -3.02 -23.25
CA ASP A 41 -14.36 -2.73 -23.06
C ASP A 41 -14.81 -2.74 -21.58
N LEU A 42 -13.87 -2.56 -20.64
CA LEU A 42 -14.18 -2.57 -19.21
C LEU A 42 -14.79 -1.23 -18.77
N PRO A 43 -15.84 -1.25 -17.93
CA PRO A 43 -16.38 -0.03 -17.35
C PRO A 43 -15.29 0.74 -16.61
N THR A 44 -15.05 1.97 -17.05
CA THR A 44 -14.01 2.83 -16.46
C THR A 44 -14.66 4.00 -15.74
N ILE A 45 -14.29 4.18 -14.47
CA ILE A 45 -14.78 5.24 -13.59
C ILE A 45 -13.63 6.19 -13.29
N ASP A 46 -13.75 7.44 -13.76
CA ASP A 46 -12.78 8.48 -13.43
C ASP A 46 -13.07 9.04 -12.03
N VAL A 47 -12.14 8.81 -11.10
CA VAL A 47 -12.29 9.26 -9.70
C VAL A 47 -12.29 10.78 -9.55
N LEU A 48 -11.82 11.54 -10.55
CA LEU A 48 -11.84 13.01 -10.52
C LEU A 48 -13.24 13.59 -10.76
N VAL A 49 -14.16 12.83 -11.38
CA VAL A 49 -15.54 13.27 -11.64
C VAL A 49 -16.53 12.73 -10.62
N LEU A 50 -16.06 11.96 -9.63
CA LEU A 50 -16.91 11.52 -8.54
C LEU A 50 -17.31 12.71 -7.66
N PRO A 51 -18.59 12.80 -7.24
CA PRO A 51 -19.01 13.86 -6.33
C PRO A 51 -18.20 13.76 -5.02
N ALA A 52 -17.72 14.91 -4.53
CA ALA A 52 -16.89 15.00 -3.32
C ALA A 52 -17.55 14.42 -2.06
N ARG A 53 -18.87 14.24 -2.06
CA ARG A 53 -19.64 13.53 -1.03
C ARG A 53 -20.82 12.81 -1.68
N SER A 54 -20.84 11.49 -1.57
CA SER A 54 -22.09 10.75 -1.66
C SER A 54 -22.86 10.94 -0.34
N GLN A 55 -24.11 11.39 -0.42
CA GLN A 55 -24.99 11.47 0.76
C GLN A 55 -25.56 10.09 1.15
N SER A 56 -25.38 9.09 0.31
CA SER A 56 -25.75 7.72 0.66
C SER A 56 -24.72 7.18 1.65
N ARG A 57 -25.10 7.12 2.92
CA ARG A 57 -24.51 6.19 3.87
C ARG A 57 -24.95 4.79 3.42
N CYS A 58 -24.28 4.21 2.47
CA CYS A 58 -24.34 2.78 2.28
C CYS A 58 -23.63 2.19 3.49
N GLU A 59 -24.39 1.74 4.48
CA GLU A 59 -23.83 0.80 5.43
C GLU A 59 -23.52 -0.44 4.61
N PRO A 60 -22.26 -0.88 4.55
CA PRO A 60 -21.94 -2.08 3.81
C PRO A 60 -22.75 -3.21 4.47
N ASP A 61 -23.47 -3.96 3.66
CA ASP A 61 -23.93 -5.29 4.07
C ASP A 61 -22.65 -6.07 4.37
N TRP A 62 -22.26 -6.05 5.65
CA TRP A 62 -21.12 -6.84 6.11
C TRP A 62 -21.49 -8.27 5.84
N LEU A 63 -20.74 -8.86 4.97
CA LEU A 63 -20.89 -10.24 4.63
C LEU A 63 -20.81 -11.05 5.93
N ASP A 64 -21.74 -11.95 6.13
CA ASP A 64 -21.87 -12.74 7.35
C ASP A 64 -20.60 -13.59 7.65
N ASP A 65 -19.66 -13.67 6.69
CA ASP A 65 -18.41 -14.42 6.80
C ASP A 65 -17.20 -13.64 6.23
N PRO A 66 -16.59 -12.75 7.03
CA PRO A 66 -15.43 -11.97 6.58
C PRO A 66 -14.19 -12.83 6.29
N GLU A 67 -14.14 -14.08 6.75
CA GLU A 67 -13.06 -15.02 6.45
C GLU A 67 -13.12 -15.54 5.01
N GLN A 68 -14.31 -15.59 4.43
CA GLN A 68 -14.54 -16.02 3.05
C GLN A 68 -14.61 -14.83 2.07
N CYS A 69 -14.68 -13.59 2.59
CA CYS A 69 -14.85 -12.42 1.75
C CYS A 69 -13.52 -11.90 1.25
N LEU A 70 -13.36 -11.94 -0.06
CA LEU A 70 -12.19 -11.41 -0.74
C LEU A 70 -12.08 -9.90 -0.53
N ALA A 71 -10.92 -9.45 -0.03
CA ALA A 71 -10.61 -8.03 0.14
C ALA A 71 -9.75 -7.51 -1.00
N THR A 72 -8.71 -8.26 -1.38
CA THR A 72 -7.80 -7.86 -2.45
C THR A 72 -7.33 -9.05 -3.26
N LEU A 73 -6.89 -8.75 -4.48
CA LEU A 73 -6.15 -9.64 -5.35
C LEU A 73 -4.80 -8.99 -5.66
N PHE A 74 -3.71 -9.61 -5.20
CA PHE A 74 -2.35 -9.19 -5.52
C PHE A 74 -1.70 -10.13 -6.51
N TYR A 75 -0.91 -9.57 -7.43
CA TYR A 75 -0.15 -10.37 -8.37
C TYR A 75 1.32 -10.43 -7.96
N THR A 76 1.81 -11.64 -7.77
CA THR A 76 3.21 -11.91 -7.46
C THR A 76 3.95 -12.41 -8.69
N SER A 77 5.29 -12.25 -8.72
CA SER A 77 6.12 -12.84 -9.77
C SER A 77 6.07 -14.37 -9.66
N GLY A 78 5.30 -15.01 -10.53
CA GLY A 78 5.26 -16.46 -10.62
C GLY A 78 6.61 -17.05 -11.02
N THR A 79 6.90 -18.29 -10.60
CA THR A 79 8.12 -19.02 -10.96
C THR A 79 8.23 -19.28 -12.47
N THR A 80 7.12 -19.18 -13.20
CA THR A 80 7.03 -19.35 -14.67
C THR A 80 7.25 -18.06 -15.45
N GLY A 81 7.46 -16.91 -14.75
CA GLY A 81 7.64 -15.60 -15.35
C GLY A 81 6.34 -14.83 -15.62
N MET A 82 5.18 -15.47 -15.49
CA MET A 82 3.88 -14.80 -15.54
C MET A 82 3.38 -14.55 -14.11
N PRO A 83 2.78 -13.36 -13.84
CA PRO A 83 2.19 -13.06 -12.55
C PRO A 83 1.09 -14.04 -12.17
N ILE A 84 1.04 -14.39 -10.90
CA ILE A 84 -0.01 -15.25 -10.31
C ILE A 84 -0.80 -14.42 -9.32
N GLY A 85 -2.13 -14.44 -9.44
CA GLY A 85 -3.04 -13.79 -8.52
C GLY A 85 -3.12 -14.50 -7.18
N VAL A 86 -2.98 -13.75 -6.09
CA VAL A 86 -3.12 -14.22 -4.71
C VAL A 86 -4.29 -13.51 -4.07
N GLU A 87 -5.29 -14.28 -3.71
CA GLU A 87 -6.50 -13.80 -3.04
C GLU A 87 -6.24 -13.63 -1.55
N SER A 88 -6.69 -12.50 -0.99
CA SER A 88 -6.58 -12.20 0.43
C SER A 88 -7.92 -11.74 1.00
N CYS A 89 -8.35 -12.40 2.08
CA CYS A 89 -9.63 -12.14 2.73
C CYS A 89 -9.55 -10.99 3.74
N HIS A 90 -10.70 -10.38 4.05
CA HIS A 90 -10.80 -9.32 5.03
C HIS A 90 -10.28 -9.70 6.42
N ALA A 91 -10.57 -10.91 6.89
CA ALA A 91 -10.11 -11.39 8.20
C ALA A 91 -8.58 -11.39 8.31
N GLY A 92 -7.88 -11.80 7.25
CA GLY A 92 -6.41 -11.77 7.20
C GLY A 92 -5.85 -10.37 7.38
N TYR A 93 -6.45 -9.38 6.74
CA TYR A 93 -6.00 -7.98 6.85
C TYR A 93 -6.32 -7.35 8.20
N VAL A 94 -7.46 -7.66 8.77
CA VAL A 94 -7.79 -7.21 10.13
C VAL A 94 -6.78 -7.76 11.13
N ASN A 95 -6.49 -9.06 11.05
CA ASN A 95 -5.50 -9.70 11.91
C ASN A 95 -4.10 -9.09 11.73
N LEU A 96 -3.65 -8.89 10.49
CA LEU A 96 -2.35 -8.28 10.19
C LEU A 96 -2.27 -6.85 10.75
N ALA A 97 -3.29 -6.02 10.48
CA ALA A 97 -3.32 -4.63 10.90
C ALA A 97 -3.28 -4.49 12.42
N LEU A 98 -4.10 -5.25 13.13
CA LEU A 98 -4.14 -5.25 14.60
C LEU A 98 -2.83 -5.76 15.20
N THR A 99 -2.28 -6.85 14.65
CA THR A 99 -1.01 -7.42 15.12
C THR A 99 0.14 -6.42 14.96
N TYR A 100 0.24 -5.70 13.85
CA TYR A 100 1.29 -4.71 13.64
C TYR A 100 1.06 -3.45 14.47
N ALA A 101 -0.19 -3.01 14.62
CA ALA A 101 -0.51 -1.88 15.49
C ALA A 101 -0.07 -2.14 16.94
N ASP A 102 -0.35 -3.34 17.44
CA ASP A 102 0.06 -3.79 18.78
C ASP A 102 1.58 -4.00 18.88
N TYR A 103 2.18 -4.71 17.93
CA TYR A 103 3.62 -5.02 17.93
C TYR A 103 4.50 -3.77 17.91
N PHE A 104 4.13 -2.75 17.15
CA PHE A 104 4.84 -1.48 17.10
C PHE A 104 4.32 -0.47 18.13
N GLU A 105 3.37 -0.85 18.97
CA GLU A 105 2.77 0.02 19.99
C GLU A 105 2.37 1.38 19.38
N LEU A 106 1.65 1.35 18.26
CA LEU A 106 1.28 2.55 17.52
C LEU A 106 0.31 3.42 18.33
N MET A 107 0.65 4.70 18.48
CA MET A 107 -0.10 5.65 19.30
C MET A 107 -0.86 6.67 18.43
N PRO A 108 -2.20 6.76 18.57
CA PRO A 108 -3.02 7.69 17.80
C PRO A 108 -2.51 9.14 17.91
N GLY A 109 -2.39 9.82 16.78
CA GLY A 109 -1.97 11.22 16.73
C GLY A 109 -0.50 11.49 17.09
N MET A 110 0.26 10.46 17.43
CA MET A 110 1.70 10.56 17.73
C MET A 110 2.55 9.86 16.68
N ASP A 111 2.07 8.73 16.15
CA ASP A 111 2.82 7.95 15.18
C ASP A 111 2.39 8.21 13.74
N ALA A 112 3.38 8.08 12.86
CA ALA A 112 3.21 8.13 11.42
C ALA A 112 4.05 7.04 10.76
N THR A 113 3.40 6.14 10.04
CA THR A 113 4.09 5.12 9.23
C THR A 113 4.39 5.66 7.85
N THR A 114 5.43 5.16 7.20
CA THR A 114 5.69 5.50 5.79
C THR A 114 4.99 4.52 4.85
N LEU A 115 4.57 5.02 3.68
CA LEU A 115 4.20 4.19 2.54
C LEU A 115 5.31 4.27 1.50
N THR A 116 6.16 3.26 1.48
CA THR A 116 7.27 3.11 0.53
C THR A 116 7.00 2.06 -0.54
N SER A 117 6.17 1.09 -0.22
CA SER A 117 5.78 0.02 -1.13
C SER A 117 4.83 0.51 -2.22
N SER A 118 4.94 -0.09 -3.42
CA SER A 118 3.89 0.04 -4.44
C SER A 118 2.56 -0.52 -3.89
N LEU A 119 1.45 0.14 -4.21
CA LEU A 119 0.11 -0.36 -3.86
C LEU A 119 -0.20 -1.73 -4.50
N GLY A 120 0.51 -2.09 -5.58
CA GLY A 120 0.42 -3.42 -6.18
C GLY A 120 1.20 -4.51 -5.43
N TYR A 121 1.89 -4.17 -4.35
CA TYR A 121 2.62 -5.09 -3.48
C TYR A 121 1.92 -5.21 -2.12
N ASP A 122 1.74 -6.42 -1.62
CA ASP A 122 0.99 -6.72 -0.40
C ASP A 122 1.57 -6.06 0.87
N GLY A 123 2.88 -5.81 0.90
CA GLY A 123 3.52 -5.05 1.97
C GLY A 123 2.91 -3.69 2.23
N SER A 124 2.33 -3.04 1.21
CA SER A 124 1.63 -1.75 1.35
C SER A 124 0.45 -1.82 2.32
N ILE A 125 -0.17 -2.98 2.44
CA ILE A 125 -1.27 -3.21 3.39
C ILE A 125 -0.76 -3.08 4.83
N SER A 126 0.38 -3.69 5.14
CA SER A 126 1.00 -3.57 6.47
C SER A 126 1.32 -2.12 6.82
N GLU A 127 1.85 -1.38 5.85
CA GLU A 127 2.26 0.02 6.01
C GLU A 127 1.07 0.95 6.29
N MET A 128 -0.05 0.75 5.60
CA MET A 128 -1.24 1.61 5.70
C MET A 128 -2.22 1.17 6.78
N TYR A 129 -2.60 -0.11 6.77
CA TYR A 129 -3.72 -0.57 7.59
C TYR A 129 -3.36 -0.63 9.08
N SER A 130 -2.10 -0.92 9.43
CA SER A 130 -1.64 -0.86 10.81
C SER A 130 -1.77 0.56 11.38
N ALA A 131 -1.40 1.58 10.60
CA ALA A 131 -1.56 2.97 11.01
C ALA A 131 -3.04 3.36 11.15
N TRP A 132 -3.87 3.01 10.15
CA TRP A 132 -5.27 3.41 10.16
C TRP A 132 -6.08 2.76 11.29
N VAL A 133 -5.86 1.48 11.59
CA VAL A 133 -6.54 0.80 12.70
C VAL A 133 -6.12 1.38 14.05
N ALA A 134 -4.89 1.85 14.18
CA ALA A 134 -4.37 2.51 15.37
C ALA A 134 -4.74 4.01 15.47
N GLY A 135 -5.39 4.59 14.44
CA GLY A 135 -5.68 6.03 14.40
C GLY A 135 -4.44 6.89 14.18
N CYS A 136 -3.43 6.35 13.51
CA CYS A 136 -2.16 7.01 13.18
C CYS A 136 -2.18 7.57 11.75
N SER A 137 -1.20 8.38 11.41
CA SER A 137 -1.00 8.95 10.08
C SER A 137 -0.20 8.01 9.18
N VAL A 138 -0.39 8.15 7.86
CA VAL A 138 0.46 7.52 6.85
C VAL A 138 1.14 8.62 6.04
N VAL A 139 2.47 8.61 6.01
CA VAL A 139 3.30 9.51 5.20
C VAL A 139 3.39 8.93 3.79
N LEU A 140 2.76 9.61 2.84
CA LEU A 140 2.79 9.20 1.43
C LEU A 140 4.04 9.81 0.77
N LEU A 141 4.96 8.95 0.37
CA LEU A 141 6.17 9.34 -0.35
C LEU A 141 5.98 9.18 -1.86
N THR A 142 6.43 10.16 -2.62
CA THR A 142 6.45 10.02 -4.09
C THR A 142 7.56 9.06 -4.54
N LYS A 143 7.45 8.51 -5.76
CA LYS A 143 8.49 7.65 -6.34
C LYS A 143 9.85 8.37 -6.41
N GLU A 144 9.85 9.68 -6.65
CA GLU A 144 11.04 10.51 -6.67
C GLU A 144 11.67 10.62 -5.28
N GLN A 145 10.86 10.85 -4.24
CA GLN A 145 11.33 10.92 -2.85
C GLN A 145 11.90 9.58 -2.38
N ILE A 146 11.23 8.46 -2.70
CA ILE A 146 11.74 7.11 -2.37
C ILE A 146 13.09 6.86 -3.08
N ARG A 147 13.27 7.35 -4.31
CA ARG A 147 14.50 7.21 -5.08
C ARG A 147 15.59 8.23 -4.74
N ALA A 148 15.31 9.18 -3.87
CA ALA A 148 16.24 10.24 -3.50
C ALA A 148 17.48 9.72 -2.75
N GLY A 149 17.48 8.45 -2.31
CA GLY A 149 18.62 7.84 -1.64
C GLY A 149 19.01 8.58 -0.36
N PRO A 150 20.22 9.20 -0.30
CA PRO A 150 20.65 9.93 0.88
C PRO A 150 19.72 11.06 1.31
N ASP A 151 19.05 11.72 0.36
CA ASP A 151 18.17 12.87 0.62
C ASP A 151 16.80 12.47 1.19
N LEU A 152 16.53 11.18 1.36
CA LEU A 152 15.30 10.71 1.99
C LEU A 152 15.27 11.01 3.50
N LEU A 153 16.42 11.01 4.19
CA LEU A 153 16.47 11.28 5.63
C LEU A 153 15.90 12.65 6.03
N PRO A 154 16.27 13.77 5.37
CA PRO A 154 15.61 15.06 5.62
C PRO A 154 14.11 15.00 5.42
N ILE A 155 13.64 14.34 4.36
CA ILE A 155 12.20 14.22 4.05
C ILE A 155 11.45 13.47 5.17
N LEU A 156 12.02 12.38 5.66
CA LEU A 156 11.43 11.60 6.78
C LEU A 156 11.39 12.42 8.07
N ARG A 157 12.40 13.24 8.33
CA ARG A 157 12.44 14.15 9.47
C ARG A 157 11.37 15.24 9.36
N ASP A 158 11.26 15.87 8.21
CA ASP A 158 10.31 16.94 7.96
C ASP A 158 8.85 16.46 7.99
N THR A 159 8.62 15.20 7.66
CA THR A 159 7.30 14.56 7.71
C THR A 159 6.99 13.90 9.06
N GLU A 160 7.91 13.98 10.01
CA GLU A 160 7.77 13.41 11.36
C GLU A 160 7.42 11.90 11.35
N ALA A 161 7.94 11.15 10.37
CA ALA A 161 7.71 9.71 10.27
C ALA A 161 8.34 9.00 11.47
N THR A 162 7.57 8.16 12.18
CA THR A 162 8.03 7.46 13.37
C THR A 162 8.29 5.97 13.13
N VAL A 163 7.67 5.39 12.10
CA VAL A 163 7.87 4.00 11.68
C VAL A 163 8.17 3.98 10.18
N LEU A 164 9.39 3.60 9.85
CA LEU A 164 9.87 3.49 8.48
C LEU A 164 9.79 2.04 8.02
N PHE A 165 8.84 1.74 7.14
CA PHE A 165 8.89 0.52 6.34
C PHE A 165 9.76 0.77 5.11
N CYS A 166 10.70 -0.11 4.82
CA CYS A 166 11.56 0.06 3.65
C CYS A 166 12.21 -1.27 3.22
N PRO A 167 12.47 -1.45 1.92
CA PRO A 167 13.34 -2.55 1.50
C PRO A 167 14.78 -2.30 1.97
N PRO A 168 15.57 -3.36 2.25
CA PRO A 168 16.96 -3.25 2.69
C PRO A 168 17.83 -2.38 1.78
N VAL A 169 17.61 -2.46 0.46
CA VAL A 169 18.34 -1.62 -0.50
C VAL A 169 18.12 -0.12 -0.27
N LEU A 170 16.89 0.29 0.08
CA LEU A 170 16.60 1.69 0.39
C LEU A 170 17.33 2.11 1.67
N LEU A 171 17.30 1.28 2.71
CA LEU A 171 18.01 1.55 3.95
C LEU A 171 19.51 1.71 3.71
N SER A 172 20.13 0.86 2.88
CA SER A 172 21.56 0.95 2.56
C SER A 172 21.93 2.25 1.84
N THR A 173 21.05 2.78 0.97
CA THR A 173 21.27 4.07 0.32
C THR A 173 21.19 5.25 1.29
N MET A 174 20.36 5.16 2.31
CA MET A 174 20.24 6.20 3.34
C MET A 174 21.48 6.29 4.24
N THR A 175 22.23 5.20 4.41
CA THR A 175 23.43 5.18 5.27
C THR A 175 24.58 6.05 4.76
N VAL A 176 24.56 6.46 3.48
CA VAL A 176 25.54 7.39 2.91
C VAL A 176 25.10 8.84 2.96
N SER A 177 23.96 9.14 3.57
CA SER A 177 23.49 10.51 3.74
C SER A 177 24.45 11.32 4.61
N PRO A 178 24.77 12.59 4.26
CA PRO A 178 25.46 13.51 5.16
C PRO A 178 24.74 13.75 6.47
N GLU A 179 23.43 13.47 6.50
CA GLU A 179 22.58 13.61 7.66
C GLU A 179 22.59 12.38 8.58
N ILE A 180 23.25 11.28 8.16
CA ILE A 180 23.38 10.09 9.00
C ILE A 180 24.11 10.44 10.30
N GLY A 181 23.58 10.04 11.42
CA GLY A 181 24.15 10.41 12.73
C GLY A 181 23.64 11.73 13.31
N LEU A 182 22.89 12.55 12.54
CA LEU A 182 22.12 13.63 13.14
C LEU A 182 20.93 13.05 13.93
N PRO A 183 20.54 13.69 15.04
CA PRO A 183 19.42 13.20 15.82
C PRO A 183 18.14 13.08 14.99
N TYR A 184 17.54 11.90 15.00
CA TYR A 184 16.20 11.65 14.49
C TYR A 184 15.40 10.93 15.58
N PRO A 185 15.10 11.64 16.69
CA PRO A 185 14.51 11.04 17.88
C PRO A 185 13.07 10.57 17.67
N LEU A 186 12.41 10.99 16.60
CA LEU A 186 11.04 10.61 16.28
C LEU A 186 10.95 9.21 15.66
N CYS A 187 11.99 8.73 14.97
CA CYS A 187 11.99 7.40 14.38
C CYS A 187 12.11 6.34 15.46
N ARG A 188 11.03 5.61 15.71
CA ARG A 188 10.93 4.55 16.72
C ARG A 188 11.31 3.18 16.15
N TYR A 189 10.89 2.90 14.93
CA TYR A 189 11.10 1.62 14.26
C TYR A 189 11.55 1.79 12.82
N ILE A 190 12.47 0.94 12.41
CA ILE A 190 12.83 0.71 11.01
C ILE A 190 12.51 -0.75 10.72
N VAL A 191 11.66 -0.98 9.75
CA VAL A 191 11.12 -2.31 9.41
C VAL A 191 11.60 -2.68 8.00
N PRO A 192 12.78 -3.32 7.87
CA PRO A 192 13.26 -3.78 6.57
C PRO A 192 12.46 -5.02 6.14
N ALA A 193 11.91 -4.99 4.93
CA ALA A 193 11.11 -6.08 4.39
C ALA A 193 11.21 -6.16 2.86
N GLY A 194 10.79 -7.29 2.30
CA GLY A 194 10.67 -7.52 0.85
C GLY A 194 11.91 -8.11 0.18
N GLU A 195 13.06 -8.09 0.82
CA GLU A 195 14.32 -8.62 0.31
C GLU A 195 15.13 -9.26 1.45
N ALA A 196 16.16 -10.04 1.08
CA ALA A 196 17.12 -10.51 2.07
C ALA A 196 17.88 -9.32 2.68
N PHE A 197 17.95 -9.28 4.01
CA PHE A 197 18.76 -8.29 4.71
C PHE A 197 20.23 -8.73 4.67
N PRO A 198 21.16 -7.86 4.20
CA PRO A 198 22.59 -8.22 4.08
C PRO A 198 23.27 -8.38 5.43
#